data_55cd17f6e2cabbc6395f7e7bf55303a4
#
_entry.id   55cd17f6e2cabbc6395f7e7bf55303a4
#
_cell.length_a   1.000
_cell.length_b   1.000
_cell.length_c   1.000
_cell.angle_alpha   90.00
_cell.angle_beta   90.00
_cell.angle_gamma   90.00
#
_symmetry.space_group_name_H-M   'P 1'
#
loop_
_entity.id
_entity.type
_entity.pdbx_description
1 polymer ?
#
loop_
_entity_poly.entity_id
_entity_poly.type
_entity_poly.pdbx_seq_one_letter_code
_entity_poly.pdbx_strand_id
1 'polypeptide(L)'
;MSTNLQIGIVGLPNVGKSTLFNAITKAGAEAANFPFCTIEPNVGVVEVPDHRIYDLAKMFQPKKTTPAFTRFVDIAGLVAGASKGEGLGNQFLSHIRETDAIAHVVRCFEDGNITHVEGSIDPVRDMDIINTELCLADLESVDKKKVKTAKLAQAGIKQAKLDLPVLEKVFDALQEGTPARAFDLSEDDLEVLKELNLITLKPVLYVLNVAEDDIADPEANPFVQKAAAQAEKEGAKWVPISAEIEQEVSELDAEEAKAFLADLGEEEPGLNRLIRSAYSMLGLINFFTVGADECRSWTVREGTKAPKAAGKIHSDIERGFIRAEIVSYKDLMECGSYTTVREKGLLRVEGKDYIIQDGDIAYFRFNV
;
A
#
# COMPACT_ATOMS: atom_id res chain seq x y z
N MET A 1 13.25 -12.61 -2.72
CA MET A 1 11.82 -12.54 -3.03
C MET A 1 11.52 -11.09 -3.35
N SER A 2 11.00 -10.79 -4.54
CA SER A 2 10.59 -9.43 -4.87
C SER A 2 9.49 -9.03 -3.89
N THR A 3 9.49 -7.80 -3.40
CA THR A 3 8.38 -7.23 -2.64
C THR A 3 7.26 -6.91 -3.63
N ASN A 4 6.57 -7.95 -4.12
CA ASN A 4 5.34 -7.80 -4.89
C ASN A 4 4.20 -7.52 -3.90
N LEU A 5 4.30 -6.40 -3.17
CA LEU A 5 3.21 -5.97 -2.30
C LEU A 5 2.04 -5.54 -3.18
N GLN A 6 0.87 -6.03 -2.82
CA GLN A 6 -0.36 -5.82 -3.57
C GLN A 6 -1.36 -5.04 -2.72
N ILE A 7 -1.96 -4.02 -3.31
CA ILE A 7 -3.00 -3.20 -2.69
C ILE A 7 -4.31 -3.52 -3.40
N GLY A 8 -5.26 -4.07 -2.67
CA GLY A 8 -6.59 -4.38 -3.21
C GLY A 8 -7.47 -3.12 -3.25
N ILE A 9 -8.00 -2.79 -4.42
CA ILE A 9 -8.99 -1.71 -4.56
C ILE A 9 -10.37 -2.31 -4.30
N VAL A 10 -11.04 -1.79 -3.28
CA VAL A 10 -12.40 -2.20 -2.91
C VAL A 10 -13.34 -1.01 -2.84
N GLY A 11 -14.63 -1.26 -2.88
CA GLY A 11 -15.66 -0.21 -2.75
C GLY A 11 -17.00 -0.73 -3.26
N LEU A 12 -18.06 -0.04 -2.91
CA LEU A 12 -19.41 -0.32 -3.40
C LEU A 12 -19.49 -0.10 -4.94
N PRO A 13 -20.51 -0.61 -5.60
CA PRO A 13 -20.75 -0.29 -7.01
C PRO A 13 -20.93 1.21 -7.22
N ASN A 14 -20.48 1.72 -8.38
CA ASN A 14 -20.66 3.11 -8.82
C ASN A 14 -19.98 4.19 -7.93
N VAL A 15 -18.92 3.84 -7.20
CA VAL A 15 -18.11 4.79 -6.40
C VAL A 15 -16.91 5.36 -7.16
N GLY A 16 -16.68 4.97 -8.43
CA GLY A 16 -15.53 5.38 -9.24
C GLY A 16 -14.36 4.40 -9.21
N LYS A 17 -14.53 3.20 -8.63
CA LYS A 17 -13.47 2.19 -8.50
C LYS A 17 -12.84 1.79 -9.84
N SER A 18 -13.66 1.45 -10.85
CA SER A 18 -13.16 1.03 -12.17
C SER A 18 -12.51 2.20 -12.93
N THR A 19 -13.02 3.43 -12.76
CA THR A 19 -12.43 4.64 -13.32
C THR A 19 -11.02 4.85 -12.76
N LEU A 20 -10.88 4.80 -11.44
CA LEU A 20 -9.58 4.89 -10.77
C LEU A 20 -8.62 3.78 -11.21
N PHE A 21 -9.09 2.53 -11.29
CA PHE A 21 -8.27 1.40 -11.72
C PHE A 21 -7.79 1.56 -13.17
N ASN A 22 -8.64 2.08 -14.06
CA ASN A 22 -8.28 2.37 -15.45
C ASN A 22 -7.17 3.43 -15.51
N ALA A 23 -7.29 4.52 -14.72
CA ALA A 23 -6.25 5.54 -14.62
C ALA A 23 -4.91 4.94 -14.14
N ILE A 24 -4.94 4.11 -13.09
CA ILE A 24 -3.78 3.37 -12.59
C ILE A 24 -3.16 2.50 -13.69
N THR A 25 -3.97 1.74 -14.42
CA THR A 25 -3.49 0.82 -15.45
C THR A 25 -2.86 1.57 -16.64
N LYS A 26 -3.44 2.71 -17.03
CA LYS A 26 -2.89 3.57 -18.08
C LYS A 26 -1.57 4.21 -17.66
N ALA A 27 -1.51 4.81 -16.47
CA ALA A 27 -0.27 5.36 -15.90
C ALA A 27 0.82 4.30 -15.77
N GLY A 28 0.45 3.02 -15.60
CA GLY A 28 1.35 1.88 -15.51
C GLY A 28 1.74 1.26 -16.86
N ALA A 29 1.22 1.73 -18.00
CA ALA A 29 1.49 1.12 -19.30
C ALA A 29 2.99 1.13 -19.66
N GLU A 30 3.72 2.15 -19.26
CA GLU A 30 5.19 2.23 -19.40
C GLU A 30 5.93 1.23 -18.50
N ALA A 31 5.35 0.88 -17.34
CA ALA A 31 5.92 -0.09 -16.42
C ALA A 31 5.99 -1.50 -17.00
N ALA A 32 5.14 -1.84 -17.97
CA ALA A 32 5.14 -3.14 -18.66
C ALA A 32 6.44 -3.40 -19.44
N ASN A 33 7.22 -2.38 -19.77
CA ASN A 33 8.51 -2.48 -20.46
C ASN A 33 9.67 -2.88 -19.51
N PHE A 34 9.45 -2.91 -18.19
CA PHE A 34 10.49 -3.31 -17.24
C PHE A 34 10.46 -4.83 -16.98
N PRO A 35 11.64 -5.47 -16.83
CA PRO A 35 11.73 -6.89 -16.50
C PRO A 35 11.01 -7.17 -15.17
N PHE A 36 10.23 -8.27 -15.14
CA PHE A 36 9.45 -8.74 -13.98
C PHE A 36 8.07 -8.09 -13.78
N CYS A 37 7.62 -7.19 -14.67
CA CYS A 37 6.22 -6.77 -14.70
C CYS A 37 5.44 -7.72 -15.63
N THR A 38 4.85 -8.77 -15.08
CA THR A 38 3.91 -9.63 -15.79
C THR A 38 2.56 -8.93 -15.87
N ILE A 39 1.97 -8.85 -17.07
CA ILE A 39 0.60 -8.34 -17.21
C ILE A 39 -0.33 -9.45 -16.74
N GLU A 40 -0.98 -9.24 -15.62
CA GLU A 40 -2.02 -10.11 -15.09
C GLU A 40 -3.38 -9.40 -15.21
N PRO A 41 -4.46 -10.11 -15.55
CA PRO A 41 -5.79 -9.51 -15.54
C PRO A 41 -6.09 -8.87 -14.16
N ASN A 42 -6.70 -7.69 -14.16
CA ASN A 42 -7.06 -6.95 -12.95
C ASN A 42 -5.88 -6.53 -12.05
N VAL A 43 -4.65 -6.49 -12.56
CA VAL A 43 -3.47 -5.98 -11.85
C VAL A 43 -2.88 -4.79 -12.60
N GLY A 44 -2.92 -3.63 -11.96
CA GLY A 44 -2.23 -2.41 -12.41
C GLY A 44 -0.87 -2.30 -11.69
N VAL A 45 0.21 -2.16 -12.47
CA VAL A 45 1.56 -1.93 -11.96
C VAL A 45 1.92 -0.50 -12.23
N VAL A 46 2.23 0.28 -11.18
CA VAL A 46 2.57 1.69 -11.31
C VAL A 46 3.89 2.01 -10.65
N GLU A 47 4.56 3.02 -11.20
CA GLU A 47 5.76 3.58 -10.62
C GLU A 47 5.47 4.26 -9.28
N VAL A 48 6.35 4.07 -8.31
CA VAL A 48 6.32 4.83 -7.05
C VAL A 48 6.93 6.21 -7.31
N PRO A 49 6.18 7.31 -7.12
CA PRO A 49 6.65 8.66 -7.39
C PRO A 49 7.79 9.04 -6.43
N ASP A 50 9.03 8.94 -6.91
CA ASP A 50 10.25 9.23 -6.16
C ASP A 50 11.25 9.94 -7.07
N HIS A 51 11.34 11.28 -6.96
CA HIS A 51 12.23 12.09 -7.80
C HIS A 51 13.71 11.76 -7.62
N ARG A 52 14.09 11.18 -6.46
CA ARG A 52 15.48 10.92 -6.09
C ARG A 52 16.18 10.00 -7.08
N ILE A 53 15.48 9.01 -7.65
CA ILE A 53 16.07 8.10 -8.64
C ILE A 53 16.44 8.83 -9.94
N TYR A 54 15.63 9.80 -10.35
CA TYR A 54 15.90 10.59 -11.55
C TYR A 54 17.01 11.62 -11.35
N ASP A 55 17.12 12.21 -10.16
CA ASP A 55 18.25 13.09 -9.83
C ASP A 55 19.57 12.32 -9.78
N LEU A 56 19.56 11.10 -9.22
CA LEU A 56 20.69 10.19 -9.28
C LEU A 56 21.04 9.80 -10.73
N ALA A 57 20.02 9.52 -11.56
CA ALA A 57 20.26 9.22 -12.98
C ALA A 57 20.88 10.41 -13.75
N LYS A 58 20.47 11.65 -13.45
CA LYS A 58 21.11 12.84 -14.03
C LYS A 58 22.57 12.96 -13.63
N MET A 59 22.91 12.64 -12.36
CA MET A 59 24.27 12.71 -11.83
C MET A 59 25.18 11.62 -12.40
N PHE A 60 24.70 10.37 -12.45
CA PHE A 60 25.52 9.20 -12.83
C PHE A 60 25.44 8.83 -14.29
N GLN A 61 24.48 9.35 -15.04
CA GLN A 61 24.22 9.05 -16.47
C GLN A 61 24.27 7.56 -16.78
N PRO A 62 23.47 6.72 -16.10
CA PRO A 62 23.47 5.29 -16.30
C PRO A 62 22.88 4.93 -17.66
N LYS A 63 23.19 3.72 -18.16
CA LYS A 63 22.53 3.17 -19.35
C LYS A 63 21.04 2.90 -19.11
N LYS A 64 20.65 2.63 -17.84
CA LYS A 64 19.28 2.30 -17.45
C LYS A 64 18.94 2.93 -16.11
N THR A 65 17.71 3.44 -16.02
CA THR A 65 17.10 3.89 -14.75
C THR A 65 15.91 3.02 -14.44
N THR A 66 15.87 2.43 -13.25
CA THR A 66 14.79 1.53 -12.83
C THR A 66 14.17 2.05 -11.53
N PRO A 67 13.00 2.67 -11.57
CA PRO A 67 12.28 3.12 -10.38
C PRO A 67 11.69 1.95 -9.59
N ALA A 68 11.14 2.23 -8.41
CA ALA A 68 10.33 1.27 -7.66
C ALA A 68 8.91 1.19 -8.24
N PHE A 69 8.28 0.03 -8.12
CA PHE A 69 6.91 -0.20 -8.56
C PHE A 69 6.05 -0.76 -7.44
N THR A 70 4.76 -0.44 -7.47
CA THR A 70 3.74 -1.06 -6.62
C THR A 70 2.62 -1.65 -7.48
N ARG A 71 1.82 -2.55 -6.90
CA ARG A 71 0.73 -3.23 -7.60
C ARG A 71 -0.60 -2.90 -6.96
N PHE A 72 -1.55 -2.52 -7.79
CA PHE A 72 -2.95 -2.41 -7.42
C PHE A 72 -3.74 -3.53 -8.08
N VAL A 73 -4.65 -4.13 -7.34
CA VAL A 73 -5.50 -5.23 -7.81
C VAL A 73 -6.95 -4.75 -7.76
N ASP A 74 -7.63 -4.72 -8.93
CA ASP A 74 -9.06 -4.46 -8.95
C ASP A 74 -9.80 -5.69 -8.41
N ILE A 75 -10.44 -5.50 -7.27
CA ILE A 75 -11.25 -6.53 -6.65
C ILE A 75 -12.71 -6.21 -6.95
N ALA A 76 -13.38 -7.10 -7.65
CA ALA A 76 -14.78 -6.92 -8.07
C ALA A 76 -15.65 -6.39 -6.92
N GLY A 77 -16.56 -5.46 -7.23
CA GLY A 77 -17.32 -4.73 -6.21
C GLY A 77 -18.04 -5.60 -5.21
N LEU A 78 -17.90 -5.26 -3.94
CA LEU A 78 -18.66 -5.87 -2.85
C LEU A 78 -20.09 -5.33 -2.87
N VAL A 79 -21.06 -6.22 -2.71
CA VAL A 79 -22.45 -5.87 -2.38
C VAL A 79 -22.77 -6.41 -1.00
N ALA A 80 -23.68 -5.75 -0.28
CA ALA A 80 -24.14 -6.22 1.02
C ALA A 80 -24.60 -7.69 0.95
N GLY A 81 -24.17 -8.50 1.92
CA GLY A 81 -24.47 -9.94 1.96
C GLY A 81 -23.48 -10.85 1.22
N ALA A 82 -22.35 -10.31 0.75
CA ALA A 82 -21.31 -11.09 0.07
C ALA A 82 -20.70 -12.19 0.96
N SER A 83 -20.62 -11.98 2.26
CA SER A 83 -20.14 -12.96 3.25
C SER A 83 -21.09 -14.16 3.43
N LYS A 84 -22.39 -14.01 3.08
CA LYS A 84 -23.41 -15.05 3.20
C LYS A 84 -23.75 -15.72 1.86
N GLY A 85 -23.21 -15.20 0.72
CA GLY A 85 -23.51 -15.66 -0.63
C GLY A 85 -22.63 -16.83 -1.07
N GLU A 86 -23.22 -17.79 -1.78
CA GLU A 86 -22.47 -18.80 -2.52
C GLU A 86 -21.88 -18.17 -3.79
N GLY A 87 -20.56 -18.34 -4.02
CA GLY A 87 -19.90 -17.99 -5.28
C GLY A 87 -19.12 -16.68 -5.29
N LEU A 88 -19.65 -15.60 -5.85
CA LEU A 88 -18.88 -14.35 -6.12
C LEU A 88 -18.37 -13.64 -4.86
N GLY A 89 -19.12 -13.66 -3.75
CA GLY A 89 -18.70 -13.05 -2.49
C GLY A 89 -17.48 -13.75 -1.88
N ASN A 90 -17.43 -15.08 -1.95
CA ASN A 90 -16.27 -15.84 -1.45
C ASN A 90 -15.01 -15.61 -2.30
N GLN A 91 -15.16 -15.45 -3.62
CA GLN A 91 -14.04 -15.10 -4.49
C GLN A 91 -13.48 -13.70 -4.18
N PHE A 92 -14.37 -12.72 -3.97
CA PHE A 92 -14.01 -11.39 -3.55
C PHE A 92 -13.15 -11.41 -2.26
N LEU A 93 -13.63 -12.07 -1.22
CA LEU A 93 -12.94 -12.18 0.06
C LEU A 93 -11.60 -12.93 -0.06
N SER A 94 -11.51 -13.93 -0.94
CA SER A 94 -10.27 -14.65 -1.24
C SER A 94 -9.25 -13.71 -1.88
N HIS A 95 -9.64 -12.90 -2.85
CA HIS A 95 -8.75 -11.94 -3.50
C HIS A 95 -8.23 -10.90 -2.50
N ILE A 96 -9.10 -10.37 -1.60
CA ILE A 96 -8.62 -9.45 -0.56
C ILE A 96 -7.60 -10.14 0.36
N ARG A 97 -7.80 -11.42 0.71
CA ARG A 97 -6.85 -12.16 1.57
C ARG A 97 -5.45 -12.22 0.97
N GLU A 98 -5.33 -12.22 -0.35
CA GLU A 98 -4.05 -12.28 -1.07
C GLU A 98 -3.32 -10.93 -1.12
N THR A 99 -4.02 -9.80 -0.87
CA THR A 99 -3.41 -8.47 -0.85
C THR A 99 -2.74 -8.14 0.48
N ASP A 100 -1.83 -7.17 0.48
CA ASP A 100 -1.13 -6.70 1.70
C ASP A 100 -1.84 -5.54 2.38
N ALA A 101 -2.63 -4.77 1.63
CA ALA A 101 -3.39 -3.62 2.10
C ALA A 101 -4.65 -3.43 1.26
N ILE A 102 -5.54 -2.57 1.74
CA ILE A 102 -6.81 -2.24 1.11
C ILE A 102 -6.85 -0.75 0.79
N ALA A 103 -7.12 -0.40 -0.47
CA ALA A 103 -7.52 0.94 -0.89
C ALA A 103 -9.05 0.95 -1.03
N HIS A 104 -9.74 1.54 -0.06
CA HIS A 104 -11.20 1.57 -0.02
C HIS A 104 -11.72 2.85 -0.66
N VAL A 105 -12.27 2.74 -1.87
CA VAL A 105 -12.84 3.86 -2.61
C VAL A 105 -14.24 4.17 -2.07
N VAL A 106 -14.42 5.42 -1.64
CA VAL A 106 -15.65 5.93 -1.05
C VAL A 106 -16.15 7.12 -1.88
N ARG A 107 -17.41 7.11 -2.25
CA ARG A 107 -18.01 8.18 -3.03
C ARG A 107 -18.33 9.39 -2.15
N CYS A 108 -17.74 10.53 -2.48
CA CYS A 108 -17.94 11.82 -1.81
C CYS A 108 -18.45 12.92 -2.77
N PHE A 109 -19.21 12.55 -3.80
CA PHE A 109 -19.78 13.49 -4.78
C PHE A 109 -21.21 13.11 -5.14
N GLU A 110 -22.00 14.10 -5.54
CA GLU A 110 -23.34 13.92 -6.09
C GLU A 110 -23.28 13.97 -7.62
N ASP A 111 -23.92 13.02 -8.28
CA ASP A 111 -24.14 13.02 -9.72
C ASP A 111 -25.49 12.38 -10.01
N GLY A 112 -26.40 13.15 -10.60
CA GLY A 112 -27.76 12.73 -10.93
C GLY A 112 -27.83 11.62 -11.99
N ASN A 113 -26.76 11.39 -12.77
CA ASN A 113 -26.68 10.37 -13.79
C ASN A 113 -26.15 9.04 -13.25
N ILE A 114 -25.52 9.05 -12.06
CA ILE A 114 -24.91 7.87 -11.44
C ILE A 114 -25.73 7.46 -10.22
N THR A 115 -26.52 6.40 -10.38
CA THR A 115 -27.34 5.85 -9.29
C THR A 115 -26.46 5.28 -8.18
N HIS A 116 -26.71 5.68 -6.93
CA HIS A 116 -26.12 5.03 -5.75
C HIS A 116 -26.92 3.79 -5.36
N VAL A 117 -26.24 2.69 -5.01
CA VAL A 117 -26.90 1.43 -4.67
C VAL A 117 -27.82 1.53 -3.45
N GLU A 118 -27.52 2.43 -2.51
CA GLU A 118 -28.30 2.69 -1.29
C GLU A 118 -29.26 3.89 -1.46
N GLY A 119 -29.40 4.44 -2.67
CA GLY A 119 -30.34 5.53 -3.00
C GLY A 119 -29.93 6.93 -2.54
N SER A 120 -28.91 7.07 -1.69
CA SER A 120 -28.39 8.36 -1.22
C SER A 120 -26.87 8.28 -0.99
N ILE A 121 -26.19 9.43 -1.04
CA ILE A 121 -24.77 9.51 -0.72
C ILE A 121 -24.60 9.61 0.80
N ASP A 122 -23.94 8.63 1.38
CA ASP A 122 -23.56 8.61 2.79
C ASP A 122 -22.24 7.84 2.93
N PRO A 123 -21.09 8.53 2.91
CA PRO A 123 -19.78 7.88 2.90
C PRO A 123 -19.51 7.06 4.16
N VAL A 124 -20.03 7.47 5.32
CA VAL A 124 -19.82 6.72 6.58
C VAL A 124 -20.57 5.38 6.52
N ARG A 125 -21.85 5.41 6.11
CA ARG A 125 -22.62 4.17 5.89
C ARG A 125 -21.92 3.24 4.89
N ASP A 126 -21.38 3.78 3.80
CA ASP A 126 -20.72 3.01 2.75
C ASP A 126 -19.41 2.36 3.27
N MET A 127 -18.66 3.08 4.10
CA MET A 127 -17.50 2.54 4.82
C MET A 127 -17.90 1.41 5.77
N ASP A 128 -18.99 1.61 6.54
CA ASP A 128 -19.48 0.63 7.51
C ASP A 128 -20.00 -0.65 6.84
N ILE A 129 -20.65 -0.55 5.67
CA ILE A 129 -21.10 -1.72 4.90
C ILE A 129 -19.90 -2.62 4.55
N ILE A 130 -18.84 -2.04 3.98
CA ILE A 130 -17.63 -2.80 3.63
C ILE A 130 -16.97 -3.38 4.88
N ASN A 131 -16.75 -2.56 5.92
CA ASN A 131 -16.15 -3.03 7.17
C ASN A 131 -16.93 -4.18 7.81
N THR A 132 -18.27 -4.10 7.79
CA THR A 132 -19.13 -5.17 8.31
C THR A 132 -18.93 -6.48 7.55
N GLU A 133 -18.91 -6.44 6.21
CA GLU A 133 -18.68 -7.65 5.41
C GLU A 133 -17.30 -8.27 5.66
N LEU A 134 -16.25 -7.44 5.82
CA LEU A 134 -14.92 -7.93 6.17
C LEU A 134 -14.87 -8.54 7.57
N CYS A 135 -15.57 -7.94 8.55
CA CYS A 135 -15.70 -8.48 9.91
C CYS A 135 -16.44 -9.83 9.91
N LEU A 136 -17.53 -9.96 9.17
CA LEU A 136 -18.28 -11.21 9.06
C LEU A 136 -17.44 -12.34 8.45
N ALA A 137 -16.62 -12.03 7.44
CA ALA A 137 -15.72 -13.00 6.81
C ALA A 137 -14.63 -13.51 7.77
N ASP A 138 -14.08 -12.62 8.59
CA ASP A 138 -13.06 -12.99 9.57
C ASP A 138 -13.67 -13.69 10.80
N LEU A 139 -14.88 -13.29 11.20
CA LEU A 139 -15.61 -13.88 12.31
C LEU A 139 -15.75 -15.41 12.16
N GLU A 140 -16.06 -15.88 10.95
CA GLU A 140 -16.14 -17.32 10.66
C GLU A 140 -14.80 -18.03 10.89
N SER A 141 -13.70 -17.41 10.46
CA SER A 141 -12.36 -17.97 10.60
C SER A 141 -11.91 -18.01 12.06
N VAL A 142 -12.16 -16.91 12.80
CA VAL A 142 -11.85 -16.79 14.22
C VAL A 142 -12.70 -17.76 15.05
N ASP A 143 -13.99 -17.91 14.78
CA ASP A 143 -14.86 -18.84 15.50
C ASP A 143 -14.39 -20.30 15.38
N LYS A 144 -14.05 -20.72 14.16
CA LYS A 144 -13.49 -22.07 13.93
C LYS A 144 -12.21 -22.32 14.74
N LYS A 145 -11.30 -21.34 14.77
CA LYS A 145 -10.04 -21.43 15.54
C LYS A 145 -10.33 -21.40 17.04
N LYS A 146 -11.21 -20.51 17.52
CA LYS A 146 -11.64 -20.38 18.92
C LYS A 146 -12.21 -21.68 19.46
N VAL A 147 -13.15 -22.31 18.76
CA VAL A 147 -13.76 -23.60 19.16
C VAL A 147 -12.72 -24.71 19.26
N LYS A 148 -11.78 -24.79 18.30
CA LYS A 148 -10.69 -25.76 18.33
C LYS A 148 -9.74 -25.50 19.52
N THR A 149 -9.34 -24.25 19.73
CA THR A 149 -8.43 -23.85 20.80
C THR A 149 -9.05 -24.08 22.18
N ALA A 150 -10.36 -23.80 22.36
CA ALA A 150 -11.08 -24.06 23.61
C ALA A 150 -11.04 -25.56 24.01
N LYS A 151 -11.22 -26.49 23.05
CA LYS A 151 -11.08 -27.93 23.31
C LYS A 151 -9.66 -28.32 23.76
N LEU A 152 -8.64 -27.73 23.15
CA LEU A 152 -7.24 -27.97 23.53
C LEU A 152 -6.92 -27.37 24.90
N ALA A 153 -7.44 -26.20 25.23
CA ALA A 153 -7.29 -25.58 26.55
C ALA A 153 -7.93 -26.43 27.65
N GLN A 154 -9.14 -26.99 27.39
CA GLN A 154 -9.81 -27.95 28.28
C GLN A 154 -8.99 -29.25 28.47
N ALA A 155 -8.31 -29.70 27.42
CA ALA A 155 -7.39 -30.84 27.48
C ALA A 155 -6.06 -30.54 28.21
N GLY A 156 -5.89 -29.31 28.71
CA GLY A 156 -4.73 -28.93 29.53
C GLY A 156 -3.53 -28.39 28.77
N ILE A 157 -3.64 -28.15 27.46
CA ILE A 157 -2.54 -27.61 26.64
C ILE A 157 -2.29 -26.15 27.04
N LYS A 158 -1.08 -25.88 27.54
CA LYS A 158 -0.70 -24.55 28.09
C LYS A 158 -0.84 -23.44 27.04
N GLN A 159 -0.31 -23.66 25.82
CA GLN A 159 -0.37 -22.64 24.77
C GLN A 159 -1.82 -22.28 24.41
N ALA A 160 -2.68 -23.28 24.28
CA ALA A 160 -4.10 -23.03 23.97
C ALA A 160 -4.81 -22.20 25.05
N LYS A 161 -4.39 -22.31 26.33
CA LYS A 161 -4.93 -21.47 27.42
C LYS A 161 -4.48 -20.00 27.30
N LEU A 162 -3.33 -19.74 26.70
CA LEU A 162 -2.84 -18.39 26.43
C LEU A 162 -3.49 -17.80 25.17
N ASP A 163 -3.68 -18.61 24.13
CA ASP A 163 -4.23 -18.19 22.85
C ASP A 163 -5.74 -17.91 22.91
N LEU A 164 -6.48 -18.64 23.76
CA LEU A 164 -7.95 -18.57 23.80
C LEU A 164 -8.47 -17.16 24.14
N PRO A 165 -7.96 -16.44 25.15
CA PRO A 165 -8.43 -15.08 25.46
C PRO A 165 -8.23 -14.08 24.30
N VAL A 166 -7.17 -14.23 23.53
CA VAL A 166 -6.91 -13.40 22.33
C VAL A 166 -7.98 -13.65 21.29
N LEU A 167 -8.28 -14.92 21.02
CA LEU A 167 -9.31 -15.31 20.05
C LEU A 167 -10.71 -14.87 20.50
N GLU A 168 -11.02 -14.94 21.78
CA GLU A 168 -12.28 -14.47 22.34
C GLU A 168 -12.41 -12.95 22.18
N LYS A 169 -11.39 -12.17 22.57
CA LYS A 169 -11.35 -10.71 22.41
C LYS A 169 -11.59 -10.29 20.96
N VAL A 170 -10.89 -10.92 20.01
CA VAL A 170 -11.04 -10.61 18.58
C VAL A 170 -12.40 -11.05 18.05
N PHE A 171 -12.91 -12.21 18.49
CA PHE A 171 -14.23 -12.70 18.11
C PHE A 171 -15.34 -11.71 18.53
N ASP A 172 -15.33 -11.27 19.78
CA ASP A 172 -16.34 -10.36 20.33
C ASP A 172 -16.32 -9.03 19.58
N ALA A 173 -15.12 -8.51 19.29
CA ALA A 173 -14.94 -7.30 18.51
C ALA A 173 -15.51 -7.40 17.09
N LEU A 174 -15.17 -8.47 16.37
CA LEU A 174 -15.67 -8.70 15.02
C LEU A 174 -17.20 -8.88 15.01
N GLN A 175 -17.75 -9.47 16.07
CA GLN A 175 -19.21 -9.63 16.23
C GLN A 175 -19.92 -8.28 16.39
N GLU A 176 -19.26 -7.29 17.01
CA GLU A 176 -19.73 -5.92 17.14
C GLU A 176 -19.46 -5.07 15.88
N GLY A 177 -18.89 -5.66 14.83
CA GLY A 177 -18.54 -4.97 13.57
C GLY A 177 -17.24 -4.14 13.65
N THR A 178 -16.44 -4.35 14.71
CA THR A 178 -15.17 -3.62 14.87
C THR A 178 -14.02 -4.42 14.24
N PRO A 179 -13.31 -3.87 13.24
CA PRO A 179 -12.19 -4.54 12.60
C PRO A 179 -11.04 -4.81 13.56
N ALA A 180 -10.33 -5.94 13.39
CA ALA A 180 -9.23 -6.33 14.27
C ALA A 180 -8.07 -5.31 14.30
N ARG A 181 -7.85 -4.52 13.25
CA ARG A 181 -6.87 -3.42 13.20
C ARG A 181 -7.17 -2.24 14.14
N ALA A 182 -8.41 -2.10 14.60
CA ALA A 182 -8.81 -1.04 15.52
C ALA A 182 -8.42 -1.31 16.99
N PHE A 183 -7.86 -2.50 17.28
CA PHE A 183 -7.43 -2.88 18.61
C PHE A 183 -5.93 -2.75 18.77
N ASP A 184 -5.51 -2.39 19.96
CA ASP A 184 -4.12 -2.50 20.37
C ASP A 184 -3.82 -3.98 20.65
N LEU A 185 -3.14 -4.62 19.72
CA LEU A 185 -2.71 -6.02 19.77
C LEU A 185 -1.19 -6.07 19.97
N SER A 186 -0.77 -6.83 20.98
CA SER A 186 0.66 -7.07 21.21
C SER A 186 1.27 -7.96 20.10
N GLU A 187 2.60 -8.01 20.02
CA GLU A 187 3.29 -8.92 19.09
C GLU A 187 2.90 -10.38 19.33
N ASP A 188 2.69 -10.78 20.57
CA ASP A 188 2.24 -12.13 20.94
C ASP A 188 0.81 -12.39 20.44
N ASP A 189 -0.10 -11.40 20.56
CA ASP A 189 -1.47 -11.51 20.04
C ASP A 189 -1.47 -11.65 18.52
N LEU A 190 -0.63 -10.87 17.83
CA LEU A 190 -0.49 -10.96 16.37
C LEU A 190 0.05 -12.31 15.90
N GLU A 191 0.97 -12.95 16.66
CA GLU A 191 1.47 -14.28 16.33
C GLU A 191 0.36 -15.35 16.45
N VAL A 192 -0.53 -15.24 17.46
CA VAL A 192 -1.73 -16.11 17.59
C VAL A 192 -2.66 -16.00 16.39
N LEU A 193 -2.83 -14.77 15.86
CA LEU A 193 -3.74 -14.47 14.74
C LEU A 193 -3.12 -14.71 13.36
N LYS A 194 -1.82 -14.83 13.27
CA LYS A 194 -1.05 -14.89 12.01
C LYS A 194 -1.53 -15.97 11.03
N GLU A 195 -1.81 -17.17 11.55
CA GLU A 195 -2.29 -18.29 10.72
C GLU A 195 -3.67 -18.04 10.11
N LEU A 196 -4.47 -17.13 10.70
CA LEU A 196 -5.83 -16.83 10.25
C LEU A 196 -5.84 -15.90 9.04
N ASN A 197 -4.73 -15.18 8.80
CA ASN A 197 -4.61 -14.20 7.71
C ASN A 197 -5.85 -13.28 7.63
N LEU A 198 -6.20 -12.67 8.76
CA LEU A 198 -7.41 -11.86 8.90
C LEU A 198 -7.37 -10.65 7.95
N ILE A 199 -8.45 -10.46 7.21
CA ILE A 199 -8.63 -9.32 6.31
C ILE A 199 -8.72 -8.03 7.12
N THR A 200 -9.38 -8.08 8.27
CA THR A 200 -9.59 -6.93 9.15
C THR A 200 -8.32 -6.47 9.89
N LEU A 201 -7.22 -7.23 9.84
CA LEU A 201 -5.90 -6.80 10.30
C LEU A 201 -5.12 -6.00 9.25
N LYS A 202 -5.52 -6.09 7.97
CA LYS A 202 -4.82 -5.37 6.91
C LYS A 202 -5.00 -3.86 7.08
N PRO A 203 -3.94 -3.07 6.81
CA PRO A 203 -4.06 -1.63 6.79
C PRO A 203 -5.01 -1.17 5.69
N VAL A 204 -5.80 -0.13 5.97
CA VAL A 204 -6.77 0.45 5.04
C VAL A 204 -6.39 1.90 4.77
N LEU A 205 -6.43 2.26 3.48
CA LEU A 205 -6.37 3.63 3.00
C LEU A 205 -7.73 3.98 2.39
N TYR A 206 -8.42 4.95 2.95
CA TYR A 206 -9.66 5.45 2.37
C TYR A 206 -9.36 6.41 1.23
N VAL A 207 -9.89 6.10 0.04
CA VAL A 207 -9.77 6.92 -1.16
C VAL A 207 -11.10 7.65 -1.34
N LEU A 208 -11.14 8.92 -0.96
CA LEU A 208 -12.34 9.74 -0.97
C LEU A 208 -12.50 10.33 -2.37
N ASN A 209 -13.36 9.70 -3.18
CA ASN A 209 -13.57 10.12 -4.56
C ASN A 209 -14.53 11.31 -4.60
N VAL A 210 -14.02 12.47 -5.03
CA VAL A 210 -14.72 13.76 -5.12
C VAL A 210 -15.02 14.15 -6.57
N ALA A 211 -15.91 15.11 -6.77
CA ALA A 211 -16.11 15.73 -8.07
C ALA A 211 -14.91 16.61 -8.46
N GLU A 212 -14.80 16.96 -9.73
CA GLU A 212 -13.77 17.85 -10.26
C GLU A 212 -13.74 19.19 -9.53
N ASP A 213 -14.91 19.82 -9.35
CA ASP A 213 -15.04 21.13 -8.70
C ASP A 213 -14.56 21.15 -7.24
N ASP A 214 -14.51 19.98 -6.57
CA ASP A 214 -14.12 19.86 -5.17
C ASP A 214 -12.62 19.58 -4.99
N ILE A 215 -11.85 19.32 -6.06
CA ILE A 215 -10.47 18.86 -5.93
C ILE A 215 -9.51 19.93 -5.41
N ALA A 216 -9.80 21.22 -5.70
CA ALA A 216 -8.98 22.34 -5.24
C ALA A 216 -9.10 22.57 -3.72
N ASP A 217 -10.25 22.24 -3.11
CA ASP A 217 -10.48 22.34 -1.66
C ASP A 217 -11.39 21.20 -1.18
N PRO A 218 -10.90 19.96 -1.20
CA PRO A 218 -11.70 18.78 -0.87
C PRO A 218 -12.16 18.75 0.58
N GLU A 219 -11.46 19.45 1.49
CA GLU A 219 -11.83 19.53 2.91
C GLU A 219 -13.08 20.42 3.14
N ALA A 220 -13.46 21.29 2.19
CA ALA A 220 -14.70 22.03 2.25
C ALA A 220 -15.93 21.14 1.96
N ASN A 221 -15.76 20.00 1.31
CA ASN A 221 -16.84 19.08 0.97
C ASN A 221 -17.37 18.35 2.23
N PRO A 222 -18.69 18.45 2.57
CA PRO A 222 -19.26 17.83 3.77
C PRO A 222 -19.17 16.31 3.80
N PHE A 223 -19.15 15.64 2.64
CA PHE A 223 -18.99 14.20 2.55
C PHE A 223 -17.55 13.78 2.90
N VAL A 224 -16.57 14.55 2.41
CA VAL A 224 -15.14 14.35 2.74
C VAL A 224 -14.92 14.53 4.25
N GLN A 225 -15.47 15.60 4.86
CA GLN A 225 -15.36 15.84 6.29
C GLN A 225 -15.87 14.66 7.14
N LYS A 226 -17.04 14.12 6.77
CA LYS A 226 -17.63 12.97 7.47
C LYS A 226 -16.78 11.71 7.31
N ALA A 227 -16.34 11.40 6.09
CA ALA A 227 -15.51 10.24 5.80
C ALA A 227 -14.13 10.33 6.46
N ALA A 228 -13.50 11.50 6.41
CA ALA A 228 -12.21 11.76 7.06
C ALA A 228 -12.30 11.58 8.58
N ALA A 229 -13.32 12.15 9.23
CA ALA A 229 -13.55 11.97 10.66
C ALA A 229 -13.77 10.50 11.05
N GLN A 230 -14.42 9.71 10.21
CA GLN A 230 -14.59 8.27 10.43
C GLN A 230 -13.27 7.53 10.25
N ALA A 231 -12.50 7.83 9.21
CA ALA A 231 -11.18 7.24 8.98
C ALA A 231 -10.22 7.51 10.16
N GLU A 232 -10.20 8.73 10.68
CA GLU A 232 -9.38 9.12 11.84
C GLU A 232 -9.76 8.37 13.11
N LYS A 233 -11.06 8.14 13.36
CA LYS A 233 -11.50 7.29 14.48
C LYS A 233 -10.98 5.86 14.40
N GLU A 234 -10.84 5.34 13.18
CA GLU A 234 -10.31 4.01 12.91
C GLU A 234 -8.77 3.97 12.91
N GLY A 235 -8.10 5.12 13.07
CA GLY A 235 -6.64 5.24 12.91
C GLY A 235 -6.17 5.00 11.48
N ALA A 236 -7.06 5.08 10.50
CA ALA A 236 -6.78 4.88 9.09
C ALA A 236 -6.38 6.19 8.40
N LYS A 237 -5.54 6.09 7.38
CA LYS A 237 -5.22 7.21 6.50
C LYS A 237 -6.31 7.39 5.44
N TRP A 238 -6.44 8.61 4.93
CA TRP A 238 -7.32 8.92 3.83
C TRP A 238 -6.65 9.86 2.82
N VAL A 239 -7.12 9.83 1.58
CA VAL A 239 -6.65 10.70 0.49
C VAL A 239 -7.81 11.08 -0.39
N PRO A 240 -8.03 12.39 -0.69
CA PRO A 240 -9.00 12.82 -1.67
C PRO A 240 -8.44 12.64 -3.07
N ILE A 241 -9.30 12.23 -4.01
CA ILE A 241 -8.95 12.04 -5.41
C ILE A 241 -10.21 12.27 -6.26
N SER A 242 -10.06 12.83 -7.44
CA SER A 242 -11.10 12.76 -8.48
C SER A 242 -10.72 11.69 -9.48
N ALA A 243 -11.42 10.57 -9.46
CA ALA A 243 -11.13 9.46 -10.37
C ALA A 243 -11.34 9.85 -11.84
N GLU A 244 -12.21 10.83 -12.11
CA GLU A 244 -12.45 11.39 -13.45
C GLU A 244 -11.26 12.19 -13.92
N ILE A 245 -10.74 13.12 -13.12
CA ILE A 245 -9.50 13.86 -13.41
C ILE A 245 -8.33 12.91 -13.65
N GLU A 246 -8.16 11.91 -12.79
CA GLU A 246 -7.05 10.94 -12.95
C GLU A 246 -7.15 10.17 -14.26
N GLN A 247 -8.36 9.83 -14.69
CA GLN A 247 -8.58 9.20 -15.98
C GLN A 247 -8.23 10.15 -17.13
N GLU A 248 -8.66 11.41 -17.09
CA GLU A 248 -8.31 12.41 -18.10
C GLU A 248 -6.81 12.66 -18.16
N VAL A 249 -6.16 12.92 -17.02
CA VAL A 249 -4.71 13.11 -16.93
C VAL A 249 -3.94 11.92 -17.51
N SER A 250 -4.43 10.70 -17.31
CA SER A 250 -3.79 9.50 -17.87
C SER A 250 -3.87 9.39 -19.40
N GLU A 251 -4.67 10.23 -20.07
CA GLU A 251 -4.82 10.26 -21.52
C GLU A 251 -3.97 11.36 -22.18
N LEU A 252 -3.45 12.31 -21.39
CA LEU A 252 -2.68 13.45 -21.84
C LEU A 252 -1.18 13.13 -21.91
N ASP A 253 -0.45 13.88 -22.72
CA ASP A 253 1.02 13.86 -22.61
C ASP A 253 1.50 14.65 -21.37
N ALA A 254 2.79 14.55 -21.04
CA ALA A 254 3.34 15.11 -19.81
C ALA A 254 3.21 16.65 -19.69
N GLU A 255 3.30 17.37 -20.81
CA GLU A 255 3.17 18.84 -20.83
C GLU A 255 1.70 19.25 -20.73
N GLU A 256 0.82 18.56 -21.44
CA GLU A 256 -0.63 18.76 -21.40
C GLU A 256 -1.16 18.42 -20.00
N ALA A 257 -0.76 17.30 -19.41
CA ALA A 257 -1.15 16.89 -18.06
C ALA A 257 -0.74 17.93 -17.01
N LYS A 258 0.48 18.47 -17.12
CA LYS A 258 0.97 19.52 -16.22
C LYS A 258 0.19 20.82 -16.35
N ALA A 259 -0.15 21.23 -17.57
CA ALA A 259 -0.97 22.43 -17.81
C ALA A 259 -2.38 22.25 -17.25
N PHE A 260 -3.01 21.11 -17.50
CA PHE A 260 -4.34 20.76 -17.03
C PHE A 260 -4.42 20.76 -15.49
N LEU A 261 -3.47 20.11 -14.81
CA LEU A 261 -3.42 20.09 -13.35
C LEU A 261 -3.19 21.49 -12.76
N ALA A 262 -2.32 22.31 -13.39
CA ALA A 262 -2.11 23.68 -12.95
C ALA A 262 -3.37 24.55 -13.05
N ASP A 263 -4.19 24.36 -14.08
CA ASP A 263 -5.49 25.06 -14.23
C ASP A 263 -6.48 24.65 -13.13
N LEU A 264 -6.38 23.43 -12.59
CA LEU A 264 -7.16 22.93 -11.46
C LEU A 264 -6.57 23.31 -10.10
N GLY A 265 -5.40 23.97 -10.06
CA GLY A 265 -4.69 24.33 -8.83
C GLY A 265 -3.91 23.18 -8.21
N GLU A 266 -3.70 22.08 -8.93
CA GLU A 266 -2.95 20.90 -8.50
C GLU A 266 -1.51 20.93 -9.03
N GLU A 267 -0.54 20.54 -8.18
CA GLU A 267 0.87 20.48 -8.57
C GLU A 267 1.24 19.12 -9.21
N GLU A 268 0.47 18.08 -8.90
CA GLU A 268 0.71 16.71 -9.34
C GLU A 268 -0.59 15.89 -9.40
N PRO A 269 -0.63 14.77 -10.13
CA PRO A 269 -1.77 13.86 -10.11
C PRO A 269 -2.09 13.36 -8.70
N GLY A 270 -3.37 13.27 -8.35
CA GLY A 270 -3.83 12.70 -7.08
C GLY A 270 -3.42 11.22 -6.93
N LEU A 271 -3.26 10.51 -8.05
CA LEU A 271 -2.71 9.16 -8.10
C LEU A 271 -1.32 9.08 -7.45
N ASN A 272 -0.47 10.09 -7.60
CA ASN A 272 0.83 10.14 -6.94
C ASN A 272 0.68 10.21 -5.41
N ARG A 273 -0.27 11.01 -4.92
CA ARG A 273 -0.61 11.09 -3.47
C ARG A 273 -1.13 9.74 -2.96
N LEU A 274 -2.00 9.09 -3.73
CA LEU A 274 -2.51 7.76 -3.42
C LEU A 274 -1.39 6.73 -3.29
N ILE A 275 -0.49 6.66 -4.27
CA ILE A 275 0.62 5.70 -4.28
C ILE A 275 1.55 5.94 -3.09
N ARG A 276 1.95 7.20 -2.82
CA ARG A 276 2.81 7.53 -1.67
C ARG A 276 2.14 7.21 -0.33
N SER A 277 0.83 7.52 -0.20
CA SER A 277 0.08 7.21 1.02
C SER A 277 -0.01 5.72 1.28
N ALA A 278 -0.30 4.92 0.25
CA ALA A 278 -0.33 3.47 0.33
C ALA A 278 1.05 2.88 0.65
N TYR A 279 2.11 3.42 0.06
CA TYR A 279 3.49 3.03 0.29
C TYR A 279 3.91 3.28 1.75
N SER A 280 3.65 4.50 2.25
CA SER A 280 3.88 4.87 3.64
C SER A 280 3.05 4.03 4.63
N MET A 281 1.79 3.74 4.31
CA MET A 281 0.92 2.90 5.15
C MET A 281 1.46 1.49 5.33
N LEU A 282 2.14 0.94 4.31
CA LEU A 282 2.79 -0.37 4.36
C LEU A 282 4.17 -0.33 5.05
N GLY A 283 4.62 0.82 5.53
CA GLY A 283 5.94 1.01 6.12
C GLY A 283 7.06 0.73 5.14
N LEU A 284 6.88 1.12 3.86
CA LEU A 284 7.86 0.91 2.81
C LEU A 284 8.77 2.11 2.66
N ILE A 285 10.05 1.82 2.45
CA ILE A 285 11.10 2.80 2.16
C ILE A 285 11.90 2.36 0.94
N ASN A 286 12.58 3.31 0.31
CA ASN A 286 13.46 3.05 -0.81
C ASN A 286 14.92 3.29 -0.44
N PHE A 287 15.78 2.36 -0.85
CA PHE A 287 17.21 2.61 -0.96
C PHE A 287 17.64 2.48 -2.43
N PHE A 288 18.79 3.02 -2.77
CA PHE A 288 19.26 3.10 -4.14
C PHE A 288 20.58 2.38 -4.33
N THR A 289 20.74 1.81 -5.53
CA THR A 289 22.06 1.44 -6.06
C THR A 289 22.34 2.27 -7.27
N VAL A 290 23.57 2.78 -7.40
CA VAL A 290 23.99 3.62 -8.51
C VAL A 290 25.24 3.07 -9.15
N GLY A 291 25.26 3.05 -10.48
CA GLY A 291 26.36 2.57 -11.28
C GLY A 291 26.25 3.05 -12.72
N ALA A 292 27.32 2.83 -13.53
CA ALA A 292 27.33 3.20 -14.95
C ALA A 292 26.31 2.41 -15.79
N ASP A 293 25.98 1.19 -15.38
CA ASP A 293 25.03 0.36 -16.10
C ASP A 293 23.58 0.61 -15.66
N GLU A 294 23.35 0.77 -14.37
CA GLU A 294 21.99 0.97 -13.84
C GLU A 294 22.01 1.85 -12.58
N CYS A 295 21.06 2.80 -12.50
CA CYS A 295 20.57 3.40 -11.27
C CYS A 295 19.22 2.74 -10.96
N ARG A 296 19.08 2.21 -9.73
CA ARG A 296 17.87 1.48 -9.36
C ARG A 296 17.39 1.78 -7.95
N SER A 297 16.08 1.94 -7.82
CA SER A 297 15.38 2.03 -6.55
C SER A 297 14.96 0.63 -6.07
N TRP A 298 15.20 0.36 -4.79
CA TRP A 298 14.89 -0.91 -4.14
C TRP A 298 13.97 -0.69 -2.95
N THR A 299 12.85 -1.39 -2.95
CA THR A 299 11.86 -1.30 -1.87
C THR A 299 12.15 -2.30 -0.76
N VAL A 300 12.15 -1.81 0.47
CA VAL A 300 12.20 -2.62 1.68
C VAL A 300 11.21 -2.09 2.72
N ARG A 301 10.88 -2.90 3.72
CA ARG A 301 10.15 -2.40 4.89
C ARG A 301 11.10 -1.62 5.80
N GLU A 302 10.59 -0.58 6.43
CA GLU A 302 11.29 0.11 7.51
C GLU A 302 11.77 -0.89 8.58
N GLY A 303 12.94 -0.68 9.16
CA GLY A 303 13.56 -1.64 10.07
C GLY A 303 14.33 -2.78 9.40
N THR A 304 14.39 -2.84 8.06
CA THR A 304 15.13 -3.89 7.34
C THR A 304 16.64 -3.73 7.52
N LYS A 305 17.32 -4.81 7.99
CA LYS A 305 18.79 -4.85 8.13
C LYS A 305 19.49 -4.99 6.77
N ALA A 306 20.71 -4.44 6.67
CA ALA A 306 21.52 -4.38 5.45
C ALA A 306 21.67 -5.73 4.72
N PRO A 307 21.89 -6.89 5.34
CA PRO A 307 21.95 -8.17 4.62
C PRO A 307 20.63 -8.53 3.93
N LYS A 308 19.50 -8.27 4.59
CA LYS A 308 18.18 -8.52 4.01
C LYS A 308 17.85 -7.57 2.85
N ALA A 309 18.28 -6.31 2.97
CA ALA A 309 18.18 -5.35 1.86
C ALA A 309 19.06 -5.78 0.67
N ALA A 310 20.28 -6.22 0.92
CA ALA A 310 21.17 -6.80 -0.10
C ALA A 310 20.54 -8.00 -0.81
N GLY A 311 19.75 -8.81 -0.09
CA GLY A 311 18.98 -9.93 -0.60
C GLY A 311 17.89 -9.55 -1.59
N LYS A 312 17.43 -8.28 -1.60
CA LYS A 312 16.52 -7.77 -2.63
C LYS A 312 17.18 -7.67 -3.99
N ILE A 313 18.50 -7.42 -4.01
CA ILE A 313 19.30 -7.38 -5.23
C ILE A 313 19.55 -8.79 -5.73
N HIS A 314 20.10 -9.64 -4.86
CA HIS A 314 20.34 -11.05 -5.18
C HIS A 314 20.57 -11.87 -3.89
N SER A 315 20.09 -13.13 -3.86
CA SER A 315 20.26 -14.02 -2.73
C SER A 315 21.72 -14.31 -2.37
N ASP A 316 22.62 -14.29 -3.35
CA ASP A 316 24.05 -14.50 -3.12
C ASP A 316 24.66 -13.32 -2.37
N ILE A 317 24.21 -12.09 -2.63
CA ILE A 317 24.69 -10.90 -1.90
C ILE A 317 24.25 -10.97 -0.44
N GLU A 318 23.03 -11.46 -0.15
CA GLU A 318 22.57 -11.70 1.22
C GLU A 318 23.44 -12.75 1.92
N ARG A 319 23.68 -13.90 1.28
CA ARG A 319 24.47 -15.00 1.85
C ARG A 319 25.92 -14.62 2.10
N GLY A 320 26.51 -13.95 1.11
CA GLY A 320 27.91 -13.54 1.14
C GLY A 320 28.17 -12.17 1.75
N PHE A 321 27.18 -11.52 2.38
CA PHE A 321 27.28 -10.16 2.88
C PHE A 321 28.47 -9.98 3.85
N ILE A 322 29.31 -8.99 3.53
CA ILE A 322 30.46 -8.59 4.36
C ILE A 322 30.16 -7.27 5.05
N ARG A 323 29.86 -6.24 4.27
CA ARG A 323 29.58 -4.86 4.72
C ARG A 323 28.84 -4.08 3.64
N ALA A 324 28.26 -2.96 4.03
CA ALA A 324 27.67 -1.97 3.13
C ALA A 324 28.45 -0.65 3.20
N GLU A 325 28.73 -0.04 2.06
CA GLU A 325 29.20 1.33 1.95
C GLU A 325 27.96 2.21 1.68
N ILE A 326 27.61 3.10 2.60
CA ILE A 326 26.37 3.86 2.61
C ILE A 326 26.65 5.35 2.57
N VAL A 327 25.91 6.07 1.75
CA VAL A 327 25.79 7.54 1.80
C VAL A 327 24.32 7.91 1.68
N SER A 328 23.88 8.95 2.40
CA SER A 328 22.51 9.43 2.24
C SER A 328 22.33 10.15 0.90
N TYR A 329 21.13 10.08 0.30
CA TYR A 329 20.80 10.85 -0.90
C TYR A 329 21.12 12.34 -0.72
N LYS A 330 20.74 12.91 0.44
CA LYS A 330 21.00 14.33 0.75
C LYS A 330 22.48 14.67 0.70
N ASP A 331 23.33 13.91 1.42
CA ASP A 331 24.77 14.16 1.47
C ASP A 331 25.42 14.03 0.08
N LEU A 332 24.98 13.05 -0.73
CA LEU A 332 25.51 12.86 -2.07
C LEU A 332 25.14 14.04 -2.98
N MET A 333 23.89 14.49 -2.95
CA MET A 333 23.43 15.62 -3.76
C MET A 333 24.13 16.92 -3.36
N GLU A 334 24.32 17.19 -2.06
CA GLU A 334 25.06 18.35 -1.56
C GLU A 334 26.55 18.31 -1.92
N CYS A 335 27.15 17.14 -1.97
CA CYS A 335 28.56 16.98 -2.34
C CYS A 335 28.80 16.96 -3.86
N GLY A 336 27.79 16.61 -4.66
CA GLY A 336 27.87 16.54 -6.11
C GLY A 336 28.70 15.37 -6.67
N SER A 337 29.42 14.62 -5.83
CA SER A 337 30.19 13.44 -6.27
C SER A 337 30.56 12.51 -5.12
N TYR A 338 30.77 11.21 -5.43
CA TYR A 338 31.32 10.25 -4.47
C TYR A 338 32.73 10.61 -3.96
N THR A 339 33.54 11.29 -4.77
CA THR A 339 34.89 11.72 -4.36
C THR A 339 34.79 12.73 -3.23
N THR A 340 33.95 13.75 -3.38
CA THR A 340 33.71 14.76 -2.34
C THR A 340 33.09 14.15 -1.08
N VAL A 341 32.17 13.20 -1.24
CA VAL A 341 31.58 12.45 -0.10
C VAL A 341 32.68 11.76 0.72
N ARG A 342 33.64 11.08 0.06
CA ARG A 342 34.76 10.41 0.73
C ARG A 342 35.71 11.40 1.40
N GLU A 343 36.05 12.49 0.72
CA GLU A 343 36.93 13.55 1.27
C GLU A 343 36.35 14.21 2.52
N LYS A 344 35.00 14.34 2.56
CA LYS A 344 34.27 14.87 3.73
C LYS A 344 33.99 13.81 4.80
N GLY A 345 34.36 12.54 4.59
CA GLY A 345 34.12 11.46 5.55
C GLY A 345 32.65 11.07 5.72
N LEU A 346 31.79 11.39 4.75
CA LEU A 346 30.35 11.12 4.79
C LEU A 346 29.98 9.70 4.28
N LEU A 347 30.95 8.98 3.65
CA LEU A 347 30.77 7.59 3.26
C LEU A 347 30.93 6.70 4.48
N ARG A 348 29.85 6.11 4.93
CA ARG A 348 29.79 5.22 6.10
C ARG A 348 30.05 3.78 5.68
N VAL A 349 30.73 3.03 6.52
CA VAL A 349 30.94 1.58 6.37
C VAL A 349 30.16 0.87 7.45
N GLU A 350 29.13 0.15 7.05
CA GLU A 350 28.11 -0.41 7.94
C GLU A 350 28.15 -1.94 7.93
N GLY A 351 27.88 -2.52 9.11
CA GLY A 351 27.87 -3.97 9.31
C GLY A 351 26.47 -4.60 9.13
N LYS A 352 26.36 -5.87 9.59
CA LYS A 352 25.16 -6.70 9.43
C LYS A 352 23.94 -6.16 10.19
N ASP A 353 24.15 -5.40 11.25
CA ASP A 353 23.07 -4.87 12.10
C ASP A 353 22.58 -3.50 11.70
N TYR A 354 23.17 -2.91 10.67
CA TYR A 354 22.72 -1.63 10.14
C TYR A 354 21.30 -1.75 9.58
N ILE A 355 20.44 -0.84 10.02
CA ILE A 355 19.07 -0.71 9.53
C ILE A 355 19.07 0.31 8.40
N ILE A 356 18.71 -0.13 7.20
CA ILE A 356 18.60 0.73 6.01
C ILE A 356 17.61 1.86 6.28
N GLN A 357 18.03 3.06 5.91
CA GLN A 357 17.22 4.27 6.00
C GLN A 357 16.66 4.64 4.63
N ASP A 358 15.50 5.35 4.62
CA ASP A 358 14.93 5.87 3.38
C ASP A 358 15.89 6.87 2.73
N GLY A 359 16.18 6.67 1.45
CA GLY A 359 17.16 7.48 0.71
C GLY A 359 18.61 7.07 0.86
N ASP A 360 18.92 5.96 1.52
CA ASP A 360 20.30 5.42 1.52
C ASP A 360 20.71 5.00 0.10
N ILE A 361 21.92 5.38 -0.29
CA ILE A 361 22.58 4.89 -1.49
C ILE A 361 23.62 3.87 -1.03
N ALA A 362 23.40 2.60 -1.41
CA ALA A 362 24.12 1.46 -0.87
C ALA A 362 24.99 0.77 -1.92
N TYR A 363 26.24 0.44 -1.52
CA TYR A 363 27.08 -0.47 -2.25
C TYR A 363 27.46 -1.63 -1.33
N PHE A 364 26.94 -2.84 -1.65
CA PHE A 364 27.17 -4.03 -0.83
C PHE A 364 28.43 -4.78 -1.25
N ARG A 365 29.32 -5.04 -0.29
CA ARG A 365 30.50 -5.91 -0.45
C ARG A 365 30.12 -7.31 0.02
N PHE A 366 30.35 -8.27 -0.82
CA PHE A 366 30.03 -9.67 -0.55
C PHE A 366 31.09 -10.60 -1.14
N ASN A 367 31.12 -11.83 -0.61
CA ASN A 367 31.95 -12.90 -1.13
C ASN A 367 31.11 -14.20 -1.15
N VAL A 368 31.06 -14.86 -2.30
CA VAL A 368 30.30 -16.11 -2.54
C VAL A 368 31.26 -17.22 -2.92
#